data_bc55699c01d02a5382cedb0a47d8fd52
#
_entry.id   bc55699c01d02a5382cedb0a47d8fd52
#
_cell.length_a   1.000
_cell.length_b   1.000
_cell.length_c   1.000
_cell.angle_alpha   90.00
_cell.angle_beta   90.00
_cell.angle_gamma   90.00
#
_symmetry.space_group_name_H-M   'P 1'
#
loop_
_entity.id
_entity.type
_entity.pdbx_description
1 polymer ?
#
loop_
_entity_poly.entity_id
_entity_poly.type
_entity_poly.pdbx_seq_one_letter_code
_entity_poly.pdbx_strand_id
1 'polypeptide(L)'
;MKNDNNGLRCSFCGKLFSDPSKIILGPDGINICADCVAVCDSILDEYDANRGKEHGADEDSELSFETLPKPHELKEELDKYVIGQDDAKVALCVAVYNHYKRILQKDEKDDVEIQKSNVLLLGPTGVGKTLLAQTLSKMLKVPFAIADATTLTEAGYVGEDVENILLRLLQAADFDVERAEHGIIYVDEIDK
;
A
#
# COMPACT_ATOMS: atom_id res chain seq x y z
N MET A 1 -11.02 -48.32 -36.15
CA MET A 1 -11.79 -47.15 -35.72
C MET A 1 -11.30 -46.81 -34.34
N LYS A 2 -10.41 -45.82 -34.19
CA LYS A 2 -9.93 -45.33 -32.88
C LYS A 2 -10.94 -44.30 -32.42
N ASN A 3 -11.61 -44.57 -31.31
CA ASN A 3 -12.42 -43.61 -30.60
C ASN A 3 -11.48 -42.63 -29.91
N ASP A 4 -11.25 -41.48 -30.56
CA ASP A 4 -10.62 -40.33 -29.89
C ASP A 4 -11.67 -39.67 -28.98
N ASN A 5 -11.74 -40.16 -27.77
CA ASN A 5 -12.53 -39.55 -26.69
C ASN A 5 -11.71 -38.35 -26.18
N ASN A 6 -11.67 -37.28 -26.99
CA ASN A 6 -10.87 -36.08 -26.71
C ASN A 6 -11.67 -35.15 -25.80
N GLY A 7 -11.96 -35.60 -24.57
CA GLY A 7 -12.52 -34.79 -23.52
C GLY A 7 -11.44 -33.88 -22.91
N LEU A 8 -11.73 -32.60 -22.75
CA LEU A 8 -10.87 -31.66 -22.06
C LEU A 8 -10.83 -32.02 -20.56
N ARG A 9 -9.62 -32.20 -20.02
CA ARG A 9 -9.43 -32.59 -18.63
C ARG A 9 -9.06 -31.37 -17.76
N CYS A 10 -9.75 -31.19 -16.64
CA CYS A 10 -9.38 -30.20 -15.66
C CYS A 10 -8.09 -30.59 -14.95
N SER A 11 -7.08 -29.69 -14.93
CA SER A 11 -5.78 -29.94 -14.29
C SER A 11 -5.86 -29.92 -12.76
N PHE A 12 -6.92 -29.34 -12.19
CA PHE A 12 -7.11 -29.25 -10.75
C PHE A 12 -7.83 -30.47 -10.16
N CYS A 13 -9.02 -30.83 -10.68
CA CYS A 13 -9.83 -31.92 -10.14
C CYS A 13 -9.76 -33.20 -10.96
N GLY A 14 -9.15 -33.18 -12.13
CA GLY A 14 -9.01 -34.35 -13.02
C GLY A 14 -10.28 -34.77 -13.76
N LYS A 15 -11.42 -34.09 -13.60
CA LYS A 15 -12.67 -34.39 -14.32
C LYS A 15 -12.52 -34.13 -15.83
N LEU A 16 -13.18 -34.97 -16.63
CA LEU A 16 -13.26 -34.84 -18.08
C LEU A 16 -14.52 -34.09 -18.45
N PHE A 17 -14.41 -33.16 -19.39
CA PHE A 17 -15.52 -32.35 -19.91
C PHE A 17 -15.63 -32.54 -21.41
N SER A 18 -16.85 -32.86 -21.86
CA SER A 18 -17.19 -32.94 -23.28
C SER A 18 -17.64 -31.58 -23.84
N ASP A 19 -17.99 -30.65 -22.97
CA ASP A 19 -18.48 -29.29 -23.30
C ASP A 19 -17.38 -28.26 -23.00
N PRO A 20 -16.84 -27.61 -24.04
CA PRO A 20 -15.79 -26.59 -23.87
C PRO A 20 -16.23 -25.36 -23.08
N SER A 21 -17.55 -25.10 -22.99
CA SER A 21 -18.07 -23.92 -22.27
C SER A 21 -17.92 -24.02 -20.75
N LYS A 22 -17.66 -25.24 -20.21
CA LYS A 22 -17.52 -25.51 -18.77
C LYS A 22 -16.06 -25.58 -18.29
N ILE A 23 -15.11 -25.29 -19.18
CA ILE A 23 -13.70 -25.38 -18.90
C ILE A 23 -12.95 -24.21 -19.54
N ILE A 24 -12.11 -23.57 -18.75
CA ILE A 24 -11.23 -22.47 -19.21
C ILE A 24 -9.92 -23.10 -19.66
N LEU A 25 -9.50 -22.79 -20.88
CA LEU A 25 -8.25 -23.28 -21.47
C LEU A 25 -7.14 -22.28 -21.20
N GLY A 26 -6.10 -22.72 -20.51
CA GLY A 26 -4.88 -21.93 -20.25
C GLY A 26 -3.75 -22.28 -21.25
N PRO A 27 -2.62 -21.62 -21.16
CA PRO A 27 -1.41 -21.95 -21.92
C PRO A 27 -0.89 -23.33 -21.51
N ASP A 28 -0.11 -23.95 -22.41
CA ASP A 28 0.57 -25.23 -22.19
C ASP A 28 -0.33 -26.42 -21.80
N GLY A 29 -1.64 -26.35 -22.16
CA GLY A 29 -2.59 -27.44 -21.90
C GLY A 29 -3.10 -27.52 -20.47
N ILE A 30 -2.86 -26.49 -19.66
CA ILE A 30 -3.41 -26.33 -18.30
C ILE A 30 -4.85 -25.84 -18.40
N ASN A 31 -5.81 -26.61 -17.87
CA ASN A 31 -7.23 -26.29 -17.96
C ASN A 31 -7.85 -26.27 -16.57
N ILE A 32 -8.83 -25.39 -16.34
CA ILE A 32 -9.59 -25.31 -15.09
C ILE A 32 -11.08 -25.32 -15.37
N CYS A 33 -11.85 -26.17 -14.65
CA CYS A 33 -13.30 -26.18 -14.80
C CYS A 33 -13.99 -25.13 -13.91
N ALA A 34 -15.21 -24.77 -14.27
CA ALA A 34 -16.02 -23.78 -13.54
C ALA A 34 -16.20 -24.13 -12.05
N ASP A 35 -16.37 -25.42 -11.71
CA ASP A 35 -16.47 -25.86 -10.31
C ASP A 35 -15.19 -25.55 -9.52
N CYS A 36 -14.01 -25.77 -10.14
CA CYS A 36 -12.72 -25.48 -9.49
C CYS A 36 -12.47 -23.97 -9.39
N VAL A 37 -12.93 -23.16 -10.37
CA VAL A 37 -12.88 -21.69 -10.27
C VAL A 37 -13.71 -21.22 -9.08
N ALA A 38 -14.94 -21.70 -8.92
CA ALA A 38 -15.79 -21.34 -7.80
C ALA A 38 -15.20 -21.74 -6.43
N VAL A 39 -14.51 -22.88 -6.35
CA VAL A 39 -13.79 -23.28 -5.13
C VAL A 39 -12.59 -22.35 -4.85
N CYS A 40 -11.83 -21.97 -5.88
CA CYS A 40 -10.73 -21.04 -5.73
C CYS A 40 -11.23 -19.66 -5.27
N ASP A 41 -12.33 -19.17 -5.85
CA ASP A 41 -12.98 -17.91 -5.49
C ASP A 41 -13.41 -17.92 -4.01
N SER A 42 -14.11 -18.99 -3.57
CA SER A 42 -14.50 -19.15 -2.17
C SER A 42 -13.30 -19.19 -1.21
N ILE A 43 -12.19 -19.79 -1.62
CA ILE A 43 -10.97 -19.82 -0.81
C ILE A 43 -10.36 -18.42 -0.73
N LEU A 44 -10.35 -17.67 -1.84
CA LEU A 44 -9.85 -16.29 -1.86
C LEU A 44 -10.74 -15.41 -0.98
N ASP A 45 -12.06 -15.54 -1.07
CA ASP A 45 -13.01 -14.82 -0.19
C ASP A 45 -12.77 -15.15 1.29
N GLU A 46 -12.47 -16.42 1.64
CA GLU A 46 -12.10 -16.79 3.01
C GLU A 46 -10.75 -16.21 3.44
N TYR A 47 -9.77 -16.12 2.53
CA TYR A 47 -8.49 -15.46 2.79
C TYR A 47 -8.68 -13.96 2.99
N ASP A 48 -9.51 -13.31 2.19
CA ASP A 48 -9.81 -11.88 2.32
C ASP A 48 -10.63 -11.60 3.58
N ALA A 49 -11.60 -12.46 3.92
CA ALA A 49 -12.34 -12.38 5.17
C ALA A 49 -11.47 -12.64 6.42
N ASN A 50 -10.42 -13.48 6.32
CA ASN A 50 -9.46 -13.69 7.40
C ASN A 50 -8.41 -12.58 7.49
N ARG A 51 -7.99 -11.96 6.38
CA ARG A 51 -7.16 -10.76 6.38
C ARG A 51 -7.85 -9.59 7.09
N GLY A 52 -9.17 -9.44 6.92
CA GLY A 52 -9.98 -8.46 7.65
C GLY A 52 -10.13 -8.73 9.16
N LYS A 53 -9.75 -9.93 9.65
CA LYS A 53 -9.85 -10.27 11.08
C LYS A 53 -8.55 -10.15 11.86
N GLU A 54 -7.40 -10.10 11.20
CA GLU A 54 -6.10 -9.83 11.85
C GLU A 54 -5.78 -8.32 11.94
N HIS A 55 -6.46 -7.49 11.17
CA HIS A 55 -6.53 -6.05 11.39
C HIS A 55 -7.90 -5.77 12.00
N GLY A 56 -7.92 -5.53 13.32
CA GLY A 56 -9.13 -5.28 14.09
C GLY A 56 -10.09 -4.36 13.35
N ALA A 57 -11.37 -4.71 13.41
CA ALA A 57 -12.49 -3.91 12.93
C ALA A 57 -12.48 -2.51 13.58
N ASP A 58 -11.70 -1.62 13.01
CA ASP A 58 -11.92 -0.20 13.04
C ASP A 58 -12.43 0.16 11.65
N GLU A 59 -13.66 0.66 11.62
CA GLU A 59 -14.31 1.24 10.47
C GLU A 59 -13.27 1.95 9.60
N ASP A 60 -13.26 1.66 8.28
CA ASP A 60 -12.57 2.46 7.26
C ASP A 60 -13.12 3.89 7.33
N SER A 61 -12.71 4.64 8.33
CA SER A 61 -12.90 6.07 8.33
C SER A 61 -11.87 6.61 7.33
N GLU A 62 -12.31 6.79 6.09
CA GLU A 62 -11.58 7.57 5.09
C GLU A 62 -11.02 8.81 5.79
N LEU A 63 -9.75 9.10 5.51
CA LEU A 63 -9.08 10.28 6.05
C LEU A 63 -9.88 11.49 5.57
N SER A 64 -10.64 12.10 6.46
CA SER A 64 -11.45 13.29 6.18
C SER A 64 -10.90 14.49 6.94
N PHE A 65 -11.28 15.68 6.53
CA PHE A 65 -10.87 16.92 7.22
C PHE A 65 -11.28 16.92 8.70
N GLU A 66 -12.41 16.29 9.04
CA GLU A 66 -12.94 16.22 10.40
C GLU A 66 -12.22 15.17 11.25
N THR A 67 -11.72 14.10 10.63
CA THR A 67 -11.02 12.99 11.30
C THR A 67 -9.50 13.19 11.33
N LEU A 68 -8.94 14.20 10.64
CA LEU A 68 -7.50 14.46 10.61
C LEU A 68 -7.01 14.89 12.01
N PRO A 69 -6.13 14.11 12.67
CA PRO A 69 -5.61 14.44 13.99
C PRO A 69 -4.83 15.76 13.97
N LYS A 70 -5.00 16.60 14.98
CA LYS A 70 -4.27 17.87 15.09
C LYS A 70 -2.79 17.62 15.42
N PRO A 71 -1.89 18.58 15.12
CA PRO A 71 -0.45 18.40 15.34
C PRO A 71 -0.06 18.02 16.78
N HIS A 72 -0.79 18.52 17.79
CA HIS A 72 -0.53 18.17 19.20
C HIS A 72 -0.95 16.72 19.50
N GLU A 73 -2.05 16.25 18.96
CA GLU A 73 -2.53 14.87 19.10
C GLU A 73 -1.56 13.89 18.43
N LEU A 74 -1.07 14.24 17.22
CA LEU A 74 -0.03 13.47 16.52
C LEU A 74 1.26 13.42 17.35
N LYS A 75 1.66 14.52 18.00
CA LYS A 75 2.85 14.55 18.84
C LYS A 75 2.67 13.69 20.10
N GLU A 76 1.54 13.79 20.79
CA GLU A 76 1.24 12.97 21.97
C GLU A 76 1.27 11.48 21.67
N GLU A 77 0.76 11.07 20.52
CA GLU A 77 0.86 9.68 20.07
C GLU A 77 2.31 9.29 19.74
N LEU A 78 3.08 10.16 19.04
CA LEU A 78 4.50 9.90 18.75
C LEU A 78 5.32 9.76 20.03
N ASP A 79 4.99 10.52 21.09
CA ASP A 79 5.69 10.47 22.36
C ASP A 79 5.57 9.11 23.07
N LYS A 80 4.56 8.31 22.74
CA LYS A 80 4.40 6.94 23.23
C LYS A 80 5.41 5.96 22.62
N TYR A 81 5.89 6.22 21.41
CA TYR A 81 6.76 5.32 20.64
C TYR A 81 8.20 5.82 20.51
N VAL A 82 8.39 7.14 20.50
CA VAL A 82 9.70 7.76 20.26
C VAL A 82 10.05 8.65 21.44
N ILE A 83 11.16 8.35 22.12
CA ILE A 83 11.65 9.12 23.26
C ILE A 83 12.53 10.27 22.79
N GLY A 84 12.29 11.48 23.29
CA GLY A 84 13.05 12.69 22.94
C GLY A 84 12.74 13.24 21.55
N GLN A 85 13.63 14.09 21.04
CA GLN A 85 13.52 14.75 19.70
C GLN A 85 12.24 15.61 19.53
N ASP A 86 11.85 16.34 20.56
CA ASP A 86 10.59 17.08 20.60
C ASP A 86 10.47 18.09 19.46
N ASP A 87 11.52 18.83 19.14
CA ASP A 87 11.51 19.81 18.05
C ASP A 87 11.26 19.17 16.69
N ALA A 88 11.92 18.02 16.42
CA ALA A 88 11.74 17.26 15.19
C ALA A 88 10.32 16.70 15.08
N LYS A 89 9.76 16.19 16.19
CA LYS A 89 8.37 15.69 16.24
C LYS A 89 7.38 16.80 15.94
N VAL A 90 7.53 17.96 16.58
CA VAL A 90 6.63 19.12 16.37
C VAL A 90 6.68 19.55 14.89
N ALA A 91 7.88 19.74 14.35
CA ALA A 91 8.05 20.16 12.95
C ALA A 91 7.43 19.15 11.97
N LEU A 92 7.65 17.86 12.21
CA LEU A 92 7.15 16.79 11.36
C LEU A 92 5.61 16.68 11.46
N CYS A 93 5.03 16.74 12.67
CA CYS A 93 3.58 16.70 12.86
C CYS A 93 2.88 17.88 12.18
N VAL A 94 3.45 19.09 12.25
CA VAL A 94 2.91 20.27 11.58
C VAL A 94 3.01 20.11 10.06
N ALA A 95 4.14 19.66 9.53
CA ALA A 95 4.33 19.45 8.10
C ALA A 95 3.35 18.43 7.52
N VAL A 96 3.19 17.31 8.22
CA VAL A 96 2.27 16.23 7.84
C VAL A 96 0.82 16.70 7.92
N TYR A 97 0.43 17.37 9.00
CA TYR A 97 -0.92 17.94 9.12
C TYR A 97 -1.25 18.92 7.99
N ASN A 98 -0.34 19.85 7.67
CA ASN A 98 -0.52 20.81 6.58
C ASN A 98 -0.64 20.10 5.22
N HIS A 99 0.14 19.03 5.01
CA HIS A 99 0.06 18.23 3.79
C HIS A 99 -1.32 17.61 3.61
N TYR A 100 -1.83 16.89 4.62
CA TYR A 100 -3.15 16.26 4.54
C TYR A 100 -4.29 17.29 4.54
N LYS A 101 -4.17 18.36 5.30
CA LYS A 101 -5.11 19.48 5.24
C LYS A 101 -5.26 20.01 3.82
N ARG A 102 -4.16 20.18 3.10
CA ARG A 102 -4.16 20.65 1.70
C ARG A 102 -4.83 19.63 0.76
N ILE A 103 -4.59 18.33 0.93
CA ILE A 103 -5.17 17.28 0.09
C ILE A 103 -6.68 17.16 0.33
N LEU A 104 -7.10 17.23 1.58
CA LEU A 104 -8.49 17.05 2.00
C LEU A 104 -9.34 18.30 1.81
N GLN A 105 -8.72 19.49 1.68
CA GLN A 105 -9.39 20.74 1.42
C GLN A 105 -9.77 20.83 -0.06
N LYS A 106 -10.93 20.26 -0.42
CA LYS A 106 -11.51 20.39 -1.76
C LYS A 106 -12.11 21.79 -1.91
N ASP A 107 -11.50 22.62 -2.77
CA ASP A 107 -12.11 23.78 -3.43
C ASP A 107 -12.92 24.78 -2.58
N GLU A 108 -12.64 24.96 -1.31
CA GLU A 108 -13.11 26.17 -0.65
C GLU A 108 -12.16 27.31 -1.01
N LYS A 109 -12.75 28.44 -1.44
CA LYS A 109 -12.10 29.70 -1.81
C LYS A 109 -11.48 30.38 -0.58
N ASP A 110 -10.56 29.73 0.06
CA ASP A 110 -9.71 30.37 1.06
C ASP A 110 -8.57 31.07 0.31
N ASP A 111 -8.36 32.37 0.57
CA ASP A 111 -7.31 33.18 -0.03
C ASP A 111 -5.88 32.68 0.32
N VAL A 112 -5.75 31.60 1.07
CA VAL A 112 -4.46 31.06 1.53
C VAL A 112 -4.17 29.72 0.86
N GLU A 113 -3.24 29.71 -0.08
CA GLU A 113 -2.73 28.48 -0.70
C GLU A 113 -1.65 27.83 0.19
N ILE A 114 -1.92 26.61 0.69
CA ILE A 114 -0.93 25.81 1.40
C ILE A 114 -0.03 25.13 0.35
N GLN A 115 1.24 25.52 0.31
CA GLN A 115 2.20 24.97 -0.64
C GLN A 115 2.54 23.50 -0.30
N LYS A 116 2.81 22.69 -1.35
CA LYS A 116 3.34 21.34 -1.21
C LYS A 116 4.77 21.43 -0.69
N SER A 117 5.07 20.68 0.38
CA SER A 117 6.42 20.62 0.95
C SER A 117 6.85 19.15 1.15
N ASN A 118 8.14 18.89 0.89
CA ASN A 118 8.79 17.67 1.30
C ASN A 118 9.56 17.94 2.61
N VAL A 119 9.71 16.92 3.45
CA VAL A 119 10.44 17.04 4.72
C VAL A 119 11.78 16.34 4.60
N LEU A 120 12.86 17.02 4.95
CA LEU A 120 14.20 16.45 5.01
C LEU A 120 14.57 16.20 6.48
N LEU A 121 14.87 14.93 6.82
CA LEU A 121 15.31 14.52 8.15
C LEU A 121 16.83 14.33 8.14
N LEU A 122 17.56 15.18 8.87
CA LEU A 122 19.02 15.12 9.01
C LEU A 122 19.39 14.59 10.41
N GLY A 123 20.41 13.74 10.46
CA GLY A 123 20.93 13.22 11.72
C GLY A 123 21.69 11.91 11.55
N PRO A 124 22.47 11.48 12.56
CA PRO A 124 23.25 10.25 12.50
C PRO A 124 22.35 9.01 12.38
N THR A 125 22.95 7.89 11.98
CA THR A 125 22.26 6.60 11.92
C THR A 125 21.79 6.18 13.31
N GLY A 126 20.60 5.56 13.39
CA GLY A 126 20.07 5.03 14.66
C GLY A 126 19.27 6.03 15.51
N VAL A 127 19.14 7.30 15.11
CA VAL A 127 18.37 8.30 15.88
C VAL A 127 16.85 8.20 15.68
N GLY A 128 16.36 7.26 14.87
CA GLY A 128 14.94 7.00 14.69
C GLY A 128 14.25 7.78 13.57
N LYS A 129 14.99 8.30 12.58
CA LYS A 129 14.39 9.03 11.43
C LYS A 129 13.31 8.21 10.71
N THR A 130 13.64 6.98 10.35
CA THR A 130 12.70 6.04 9.69
C THR A 130 11.53 5.68 10.60
N LEU A 131 11.79 5.48 11.92
CA LEU A 131 10.76 5.15 12.90
C LEU A 131 9.72 6.27 13.03
N LEU A 132 10.15 7.53 13.03
CA LEU A 132 9.24 8.69 13.07
C LEU A 132 8.25 8.67 11.89
N ALA A 133 8.77 8.51 10.66
CA ALA A 133 7.93 8.47 9.45
C ALA A 133 6.98 7.25 9.45
N GLN A 134 7.49 6.08 9.83
CA GLN A 134 6.69 4.85 9.89
C GLN A 134 5.60 4.92 10.98
N THR A 135 5.88 5.53 12.12
CA THR A 135 4.89 5.68 13.19
C THR A 135 3.78 6.63 12.75
N LEU A 136 4.13 7.75 12.10
CA LEU A 136 3.14 8.69 11.57
C LEU A 136 2.22 8.06 10.51
N SER A 137 2.77 7.27 9.59
CA SER A 137 1.94 6.60 8.59
C SER A 137 0.92 5.64 9.21
N LYS A 138 1.33 4.90 10.25
CA LYS A 138 0.45 4.02 11.01
C LYS A 138 -0.67 4.78 11.74
N MET A 139 -0.33 5.91 12.35
CA MET A 139 -1.30 6.76 13.06
C MET A 139 -2.36 7.34 12.11
N LEU A 140 -1.93 7.74 10.92
CA LEU A 140 -2.79 8.28 9.87
C LEU A 140 -3.51 7.19 9.06
N LYS A 141 -3.18 5.92 9.30
CA LYS A 141 -3.70 4.76 8.56
C LYS A 141 -3.49 4.87 7.04
N VAL A 142 -2.37 5.45 6.62
CA VAL A 142 -2.02 5.64 5.21
C VAL A 142 -0.94 4.65 4.76
N PRO A 143 -0.92 4.26 3.47
CA PRO A 143 0.12 3.42 2.91
C PRO A 143 1.52 4.00 3.11
N PHE A 144 2.51 3.14 3.38
CA PHE A 144 3.89 3.54 3.63
C PHE A 144 4.87 2.71 2.83
N ALA A 145 5.74 3.38 2.08
CA ALA A 145 6.81 2.74 1.34
C ALA A 145 8.17 3.31 1.74
N ILE A 146 9.17 2.42 1.84
CA ILE A 146 10.57 2.80 2.07
C ILE A 146 11.36 2.52 0.80
N ALA A 147 12.15 3.49 0.38
CA ALA A 147 13.13 3.36 -0.69
C ALA A 147 14.52 3.72 -0.18
N ASP A 148 15.53 3.00 -0.61
CA ASP A 148 16.94 3.30 -0.36
C ASP A 148 17.51 3.98 -1.60
N ALA A 149 17.94 5.26 -1.46
CA ALA A 149 18.46 6.04 -2.58
C ALA A 149 19.72 5.42 -3.21
N THR A 150 20.48 4.63 -2.44
CA THR A 150 21.71 3.98 -2.94
C THR A 150 21.44 2.83 -3.91
N THR A 151 20.25 2.25 -3.88
CA THR A 151 19.84 1.15 -4.77
C THR A 151 19.15 1.62 -6.03
N LEU A 152 18.75 2.90 -6.07
CA LEU A 152 17.99 3.47 -7.19
C LEU A 152 18.92 3.76 -8.36
N THR A 153 18.50 3.37 -9.55
CA THR A 153 19.21 3.63 -10.81
C THR A 153 18.25 4.16 -11.87
N GLU A 154 18.80 4.78 -12.91
CA GLU A 154 18.00 5.11 -14.10
C GLU A 154 17.53 3.85 -14.82
N ALA A 155 16.36 3.93 -15.43
CA ALA A 155 15.75 2.83 -16.17
C ALA A 155 16.73 2.23 -17.20
N GLY A 156 16.94 0.90 -17.10
CA GLY A 156 17.84 0.16 -18.00
C GLY A 156 19.27 -0.07 -17.47
N TYR A 157 19.60 0.41 -16.28
CA TYR A 157 20.84 0.06 -15.57
C TYR A 157 20.59 -1.02 -14.50
N VAL A 158 21.70 -1.63 -14.01
CA VAL A 158 21.61 -2.65 -12.95
C VAL A 158 21.31 -1.97 -11.62
N GLY A 159 20.08 -2.13 -11.13
CA GLY A 159 19.56 -1.55 -9.89
C GLY A 159 18.05 -1.55 -9.86
N GLU A 160 17.46 -0.91 -8.87
CA GLU A 160 16.01 -0.73 -8.79
C GLU A 160 15.61 0.54 -9.56
N ASP A 161 14.61 0.42 -10.43
CA ASP A 161 14.03 1.58 -11.12
C ASP A 161 13.24 2.46 -10.13
N VAL A 162 13.27 3.76 -10.35
CA VAL A 162 12.54 4.74 -9.52
C VAL A 162 11.04 4.44 -9.48
N GLU A 163 10.49 3.89 -10.57
CA GLU A 163 9.09 3.46 -10.66
C GLU A 163 8.73 2.35 -9.66
N ASN A 164 9.70 1.55 -9.22
CA ASN A 164 9.47 0.51 -8.21
C ASN A 164 9.09 1.08 -6.85
N ILE A 165 9.42 2.33 -6.55
CA ILE A 165 8.98 3.02 -5.33
C ILE A 165 7.45 3.16 -5.32
N LEU A 166 6.89 3.59 -6.47
CA LEU A 166 5.44 3.73 -6.62
C LEU A 166 4.75 2.37 -6.58
N LEU A 167 5.36 1.34 -7.17
CA LEU A 167 4.84 -0.01 -7.10
C LEU A 167 4.81 -0.53 -5.65
N ARG A 168 5.86 -0.27 -4.85
CA ARG A 168 5.87 -0.62 -3.42
C ARG A 168 4.77 0.11 -2.64
N LEU A 169 4.55 1.40 -2.94
CA LEU A 169 3.47 2.17 -2.32
C LEU A 169 2.10 1.61 -2.71
N LEU A 170 1.91 1.27 -3.97
CA LEU A 170 0.68 0.67 -4.47
C LEU A 170 0.43 -0.71 -3.85
N GLN A 171 1.46 -1.53 -3.66
CA GLN A 171 1.38 -2.80 -2.92
C GLN A 171 1.00 -2.59 -1.45
N ALA A 172 1.55 -1.55 -0.80
CA ALA A 172 1.19 -1.20 0.58
C ALA A 172 -0.24 -0.67 0.71
N ALA A 173 -0.83 -0.23 -0.39
CA ALA A 173 -2.23 0.20 -0.51
C ALA A 173 -3.17 -0.93 -0.97
N ASP A 174 -2.70 -2.20 -1.03
CA ASP A 174 -3.45 -3.34 -1.59
C ASP A 174 -3.93 -3.12 -3.04
N PHE A 175 -3.12 -2.40 -3.84
CA PHE A 175 -3.41 -1.98 -5.22
C PHE A 175 -4.59 -1.01 -5.37
N ASP A 176 -5.03 -0.39 -4.29
CA ASP A 176 -5.98 0.71 -4.32
C ASP A 176 -5.26 2.02 -4.64
N VAL A 177 -5.57 2.60 -5.81
CA VAL A 177 -4.92 3.82 -6.31
C VAL A 177 -5.31 5.04 -5.46
N GLU A 178 -6.58 5.16 -5.07
CA GLU A 178 -7.07 6.28 -4.27
C GLU A 178 -6.39 6.31 -2.90
N ARG A 179 -6.24 5.16 -2.26
CA ARG A 179 -5.49 5.03 -1.01
C ARG A 179 -4.00 5.31 -1.21
N ALA A 180 -3.40 4.85 -2.32
CA ALA A 180 -1.99 5.08 -2.62
C ALA A 180 -1.66 6.56 -2.83
N GLU A 181 -2.56 7.36 -3.40
CA GLU A 181 -2.39 8.81 -3.60
C GLU A 181 -2.20 9.57 -2.27
N HIS A 182 -2.71 9.04 -1.17
CA HIS A 182 -2.54 9.59 0.17
C HIS A 182 -1.34 9.00 0.94
N GLY A 183 -0.58 8.10 0.31
CA GLY A 183 0.52 7.39 0.95
C GLY A 183 1.76 8.26 1.23
N ILE A 184 2.62 7.74 2.09
CA ILE A 184 3.90 8.36 2.46
C ILE A 184 5.04 7.53 1.88
N ILE A 185 5.96 8.17 1.17
CA ILE A 185 7.20 7.58 0.71
C ILE A 185 8.35 8.15 1.55
N TYR A 186 9.12 7.27 2.17
CA TYR A 186 10.34 7.60 2.88
C TYR A 186 11.57 7.16 2.05
N VAL A 187 12.35 8.13 1.61
CA VAL A 187 13.60 7.86 0.90
C VAL A 187 14.75 7.96 1.89
N ASP A 188 15.41 6.83 2.17
CA ASP A 188 16.58 6.76 3.05
C ASP A 188 17.87 6.99 2.28
N GLU A 189 18.94 7.37 2.99
CA GLU A 189 20.30 7.52 2.49
C GLU A 189 20.45 8.44 1.25
N ILE A 190 19.61 9.48 1.14
CA ILE A 190 19.60 10.39 -0.02
C ILE A 190 20.91 11.20 -0.18
N ASP A 191 21.76 11.18 0.81
CA ASP A 191 23.08 11.85 0.85
C ASP A 191 24.22 10.99 0.31
N LYS A 192 23.99 9.74 -0.04
CA LYS A 192 24.97 8.76 -0.55
C LYS A 192 24.78 8.43 -2.06
#